data_b0962046c75fd70c222e30dd8d9bf0ff
#
_entry.id   b0962046c75fd70c222e30dd8d9bf0ff
#
_cell.length_a   1.000
_cell.length_b   1.000
_cell.length_c   1.000
_cell.angle_alpha   90.00
_cell.angle_beta   90.00
_cell.angle_gamma   90.00
#
_symmetry.space_group_name_H-M   'P 1'
#
loop_
_entity.id
_entity.type
_entity.pdbx_description
1 polymer ?
#
loop_
_entity_poly.entity_id
_entity_poly.type
_entity_poly.pdbx_seq_one_letter_code
_entity_poly.pdbx_strand_id
1 'polypeptide(L)'
;MVVTVASLAAYVTAPQMVDYAASKAAALTFHEGLAAELKTRYNAPKVRTVVITQGFTKTPLFTGYENDSKFLMPTLEADTVAEAIVKKVLAGTSGQVVLPGAANFMAVVIRSWPFWLQARVRNDLEKTMRTWHGREVVDPEKRYEQVTKSDGENGDSGVSDQ
;
A
#
# COMPACT_ATOMS: atom_id res chain seq x y z
N MET A 1 10.31 -12.42 11.41
CA MET A 1 9.92 -11.02 11.13
C MET A 1 8.47 -10.98 10.67
N VAL A 2 7.73 -9.97 11.09
CA VAL A 2 6.35 -9.71 10.62
C VAL A 2 6.39 -8.44 9.79
N VAL A 3 5.87 -8.50 8.55
CA VAL A 3 5.79 -7.35 7.64
C VAL A 3 4.32 -7.10 7.32
N THR A 4 3.84 -5.90 7.62
CA THR A 4 2.45 -5.50 7.38
C THR A 4 2.41 -4.42 6.31
N VAL A 5 1.69 -4.66 5.23
CA VAL A 5 1.48 -3.66 4.16
C VAL A 5 0.17 -2.93 4.42
N ALA A 6 0.27 -1.77 5.04
CA ALA A 6 -0.84 -0.85 5.26
C ALA A 6 -1.00 0.13 4.07
N SER A 7 -1.31 1.39 4.31
CA SER A 7 -1.41 2.46 3.32
C SER A 7 -1.49 3.81 4.02
N LEU A 8 -1.18 4.90 3.35
CA LEU A 8 -1.52 6.25 3.81
C LEU A 8 -3.03 6.44 4.01
N ALA A 9 -3.86 5.66 3.30
CA ALA A 9 -5.31 5.63 3.52
C ALA A 9 -5.71 5.19 4.94
N ALA A 10 -4.81 4.53 5.69
CA ALA A 10 -5.02 4.24 7.11
C ALA A 10 -5.13 5.51 7.98
N TYR A 11 -4.53 6.61 7.53
CA TYR A 11 -4.54 7.89 8.24
C TYR A 11 -5.59 8.85 7.68
N VAL A 12 -5.77 8.87 6.37
CA VAL A 12 -6.70 9.78 5.69
C VAL A 12 -7.49 8.99 4.66
N THR A 13 -8.81 8.87 4.89
CA THR A 13 -9.70 8.23 3.91
C THR A 13 -10.12 9.23 2.84
N ALA A 14 -10.28 8.73 1.61
CA ALA A 14 -10.94 9.43 0.51
C ALA A 14 -12.35 8.86 0.27
N PRO A 15 -13.28 9.63 -0.32
CA PRO A 15 -14.52 9.10 -0.84
C PRO A 15 -14.27 7.91 -1.77
N GLN A 16 -15.20 6.98 -1.88
CA GLN A 16 -15.13 5.73 -2.66
C GLN A 16 -14.10 4.69 -2.17
N MET A 17 -13.34 4.99 -1.08
CA MET A 17 -12.34 4.10 -0.52
C MET A 17 -12.56 3.81 0.98
N VAL A 18 -13.79 3.91 1.47
CA VAL A 18 -14.09 3.82 2.91
C VAL A 18 -13.76 2.42 3.46
N ASP A 19 -14.17 1.38 2.75
CA ASP A 19 -13.89 -0.02 3.10
C ASP A 19 -12.40 -0.33 3.08
N TYR A 20 -11.72 0.13 2.03
CA TYR A 20 -10.26 -0.01 1.90
C TYR A 20 -9.55 0.71 3.03
N ALA A 21 -9.85 1.99 3.27
CA ALA A 21 -9.25 2.79 4.32
C ALA A 21 -9.48 2.17 5.72
N ALA A 22 -10.70 1.69 5.98
CA ALA A 22 -11.02 0.98 7.23
C ALA A 22 -10.16 -0.28 7.39
N SER A 23 -10.01 -1.10 6.34
CA SER A 23 -9.18 -2.31 6.38
C SER A 23 -7.70 -2.00 6.64
N LYS A 24 -7.18 -0.91 6.04
CA LYS A 24 -5.79 -0.50 6.22
C LYS A 24 -5.54 0.15 7.58
N ALA A 25 -6.52 0.86 8.14
CA ALA A 25 -6.47 1.37 9.50
C ALA A 25 -6.47 0.23 10.53
N ALA A 26 -7.29 -0.80 10.33
CA ALA A 26 -7.29 -2.00 11.15
C ALA A 26 -5.93 -2.72 11.11
N ALA A 27 -5.36 -2.90 9.91
CA ALA A 27 -4.04 -3.52 9.74
C ALA A 27 -2.92 -2.73 10.43
N LEU A 28 -2.96 -1.40 10.37
CA LEU A 28 -2.00 -0.53 11.07
C LEU A 28 -2.11 -0.67 12.58
N THR A 29 -3.32 -0.55 13.13
CA THR A 29 -3.58 -0.68 14.58
C THR A 29 -3.20 -2.07 15.09
N PHE A 30 -3.54 -3.12 14.33
CA PHE A 30 -3.11 -4.49 14.66
C PHE A 30 -1.59 -4.60 14.73
N HIS A 31 -0.88 -4.04 13.77
CA HIS A 31 0.58 -4.07 13.73
C HIS A 31 1.20 -3.36 14.95
N GLU A 32 0.69 -2.18 15.30
CA GLU A 32 1.16 -1.40 16.43
C GLU A 32 0.95 -2.15 17.76
N GLY A 33 -0.25 -2.72 17.94
CA GLY A 33 -0.59 -3.55 19.10
C GLY A 33 0.30 -4.79 19.19
N LEU A 34 0.45 -5.53 18.08
CA LEU A 34 1.31 -6.71 18.02
C LEU A 34 2.77 -6.37 18.35
N ALA A 35 3.30 -5.27 17.82
CA ALA A 35 4.67 -4.85 18.09
C ALA A 35 4.91 -4.53 19.58
N ALA A 36 3.91 -3.97 20.26
CA ALA A 36 3.94 -3.73 21.70
C ALA A 36 3.83 -5.05 22.50
N GLU A 37 2.88 -5.91 22.15
CA GLU A 37 2.65 -7.19 22.83
C GLU A 37 3.83 -8.15 22.72
N LEU A 38 4.48 -8.21 21.58
CA LEU A 38 5.69 -9.04 21.41
C LEU A 38 6.76 -8.71 22.44
N LYS A 39 6.89 -7.46 22.85
CA LYS A 39 7.85 -7.04 23.86
C LYS A 39 7.34 -7.22 25.28
N THR A 40 6.09 -6.79 25.53
CA THR A 40 5.57 -6.63 26.90
C THR A 40 4.86 -7.89 27.41
N ARG A 41 4.20 -8.64 26.54
CA ARG A 41 3.38 -9.80 26.92
C ARG A 41 4.03 -11.13 26.55
N TYR A 42 4.60 -11.22 25.35
CA TYR A 42 5.16 -12.48 24.85
C TYR A 42 6.66 -12.63 25.11
N ASN A 43 7.31 -11.63 25.71
CA ASN A 43 8.75 -11.61 25.98
C ASN A 43 9.59 -12.03 24.75
N ALA A 44 9.17 -11.58 23.57
CA ALA A 44 9.79 -11.91 22.28
C ALA A 44 10.40 -10.68 21.58
N PRO A 45 11.32 -9.93 22.23
CA PRO A 45 11.85 -8.68 21.68
C PRO A 45 12.70 -8.86 20.43
N LYS A 46 13.09 -10.10 20.13
CA LYS A 46 13.86 -10.44 18.92
C LYS A 46 12.99 -10.55 17.67
N VAL A 47 11.67 -10.68 17.81
CA VAL A 47 10.76 -10.68 16.66
C VAL A 47 10.67 -9.28 16.09
N ARG A 48 11.15 -9.11 14.89
CA ARG A 48 11.14 -7.83 14.18
C ARG A 48 9.78 -7.59 13.53
N THR A 49 9.30 -6.35 13.60
CA THR A 49 8.03 -5.92 13.02
C THR A 49 8.25 -4.71 12.12
N VAL A 50 7.78 -4.79 10.88
CA VAL A 50 7.89 -3.71 9.90
C VAL A 50 6.51 -3.39 9.34
N VAL A 51 6.09 -2.15 9.39
CA VAL A 51 4.88 -1.68 8.73
C VAL A 51 5.24 -0.75 7.57
N ILE A 52 4.59 -0.97 6.44
CA ILE A 52 4.73 -0.15 5.25
C ILE A 52 3.45 0.64 5.06
N THR A 53 3.56 1.96 4.93
CA THR A 53 2.46 2.87 4.64
C THR A 53 2.81 3.65 3.38
N GLN A 54 2.43 3.08 2.23
CA GLN A 54 2.64 3.72 0.93
C GLN A 54 1.41 4.52 0.50
N GLY A 55 1.67 5.54 -0.33
CA GLY A 55 0.67 6.29 -1.06
C GLY A 55 0.21 5.55 -2.32
N PHE A 56 -0.29 6.32 -3.28
CA PHE A 56 -0.73 5.76 -4.57
C PHE A 56 0.43 5.09 -5.28
N THR A 57 0.25 3.81 -5.57
CA THR A 57 1.23 3.00 -6.29
C THR A 57 0.61 2.57 -7.61
N LYS A 58 1.34 2.74 -8.69
CA LYS A 58 0.92 2.38 -10.03
C LYS A 58 0.81 0.86 -10.14
N THR A 59 -0.42 0.39 -10.08
CA THR A 59 -0.77 -1.02 -10.16
C THR A 59 -2.12 -1.15 -10.88
N PRO A 60 -2.48 -2.34 -11.39
CA PRO A 60 -3.79 -2.58 -11.99
C PRO A 60 -4.98 -2.25 -11.08
N LEU A 61 -4.77 -2.18 -9.76
CA LEU A 61 -5.79 -1.78 -8.78
C LEU A 61 -6.27 -0.33 -8.97
N PHE A 62 -5.44 0.54 -9.51
CA PHE A 62 -5.70 1.97 -9.68
C PHE A 62 -5.73 2.38 -11.18
N THR A 63 -6.34 1.55 -12.00
CA THR A 63 -6.50 1.85 -13.43
C THR A 63 -7.40 3.09 -13.61
N GLY A 64 -6.94 4.03 -14.44
CA GLY A 64 -7.67 5.29 -14.71
C GLY A 64 -7.49 6.38 -13.66
N TYR A 65 -6.69 6.14 -12.62
CA TYR A 65 -6.36 7.16 -11.63
C TYR A 65 -5.33 8.15 -12.20
N GLU A 66 -5.71 9.42 -12.30
CA GLU A 66 -4.81 10.51 -12.65
C GLU A 66 -4.54 11.38 -11.42
N ASN A 67 -3.27 11.53 -11.09
CA ASN A 67 -2.85 12.33 -9.94
C ASN A 67 -2.35 13.70 -10.37
N ASP A 68 -3.13 14.73 -10.10
CA ASP A 68 -2.75 16.13 -10.35
C ASP A 68 -1.67 16.65 -9.36
N SER A 69 -1.54 16.00 -8.20
CA SER A 69 -0.65 16.44 -7.12
C SER A 69 0.74 15.82 -7.23
N LYS A 70 1.47 16.09 -8.31
CA LYS A 70 2.80 15.50 -8.58
C LYS A 70 3.86 15.80 -7.51
N PHE A 71 3.71 16.85 -6.73
CA PHE A 71 4.71 17.27 -5.75
C PHE A 71 4.53 16.67 -4.35
N LEU A 72 3.31 16.73 -3.80
CA LEU A 72 3.05 16.28 -2.42
C LEU A 72 2.77 14.78 -2.30
N MET A 73 2.09 14.23 -3.30
CA MET A 73 1.65 12.83 -3.31
C MET A 73 1.95 12.21 -4.69
N PRO A 74 3.22 12.10 -5.09
CA PRO A 74 3.57 11.50 -6.38
C PRO A 74 3.06 10.06 -6.42
N THR A 75 2.66 9.63 -7.60
CA THR A 75 2.38 8.21 -7.85
C THR A 75 3.69 7.44 -7.79
N LEU A 76 3.72 6.38 -6.99
CA LEU A 76 4.90 5.55 -6.80
C LEU A 76 4.92 4.42 -7.84
N GLU A 77 6.09 4.07 -8.33
CA GLU A 77 6.27 2.82 -9.07
C GLU A 77 6.34 1.63 -8.09
N ALA A 78 5.82 0.48 -8.52
CA ALA A 78 5.78 -0.72 -7.67
C ALA A 78 7.17 -1.17 -7.23
N ASP A 79 8.16 -1.05 -8.10
CA ASP A 79 9.56 -1.41 -7.82
C ASP A 79 10.16 -0.53 -6.72
N THR A 80 9.87 0.77 -6.71
CA THR A 80 10.33 1.69 -5.64
C THR A 80 9.80 1.25 -4.26
N VAL A 81 8.54 0.82 -4.21
CA VAL A 81 7.95 0.31 -2.96
C VAL A 81 8.58 -1.02 -2.57
N ALA A 82 8.77 -1.93 -3.53
CA ALA A 82 9.38 -3.23 -3.31
C ALA A 82 10.83 -3.10 -2.80
N GLU A 83 11.64 -2.25 -3.42
CA GLU A 83 13.01 -1.98 -3.00
C GLU A 83 13.08 -1.44 -1.56
N ALA A 84 12.20 -0.51 -1.20
CA ALA A 84 12.15 0.05 0.15
C ALA A 84 11.79 -1.03 1.19
N ILE A 85 10.86 -1.93 0.86
CA ILE A 85 10.49 -3.08 1.70
C ILE A 85 11.69 -4.02 1.86
N VAL A 86 12.29 -4.45 0.76
CA VAL A 86 13.45 -5.37 0.76
C VAL A 86 14.61 -4.79 1.55
N LYS A 87 14.95 -3.52 1.31
CA LYS A 87 16.00 -2.83 2.06
C LYS A 87 15.74 -2.84 3.57
N LYS A 88 14.49 -2.59 3.99
CA LYS A 88 14.10 -2.59 5.41
C LYS A 88 14.15 -3.99 6.02
N VAL A 89 13.71 -5.00 5.27
CA VAL A 89 13.74 -6.41 5.68
C VAL A 89 15.18 -6.90 5.83
N LEU A 90 16.05 -6.62 4.86
CA LEU A 90 17.45 -7.02 4.88
C LEU A 90 18.25 -6.31 5.98
N ALA A 91 17.89 -5.07 6.33
CA ALA A 91 18.48 -4.36 7.46
C ALA A 91 18.17 -5.02 8.82
N GLY A 92 17.22 -5.95 8.88
CA GLY A 92 16.88 -6.70 10.10
C GLY A 92 16.33 -5.85 11.25
N THR A 93 15.86 -4.62 10.97
CA THR A 93 15.37 -3.67 11.97
C THR A 93 13.86 -3.55 11.95
N SER A 94 13.27 -3.35 13.13
CA SER A 94 11.86 -2.99 13.25
C SER A 94 11.62 -1.53 12.86
N GLY A 95 10.39 -1.18 12.51
CA GLY A 95 9.97 0.19 12.31
C GLY A 95 8.98 0.36 11.17
N GLN A 96 8.74 1.61 10.81
CA GLN A 96 7.83 2.01 9.76
C GLN A 96 8.59 2.47 8.52
N VAL A 97 8.07 2.13 7.35
CA VAL A 97 8.48 2.66 6.05
C VAL A 97 7.32 3.45 5.48
N VAL A 98 7.52 4.72 5.24
CA VAL A 98 6.50 5.62 4.68
C VAL A 98 6.96 6.11 3.33
N LEU A 99 6.07 6.00 2.34
CA LEU A 99 6.35 6.42 0.97
C LEU A 99 5.16 7.20 0.39
N PRO A 100 5.37 8.38 -0.19
CA PRO A 100 6.60 9.18 -0.13
C PRO A 100 6.84 9.74 1.27
N GLY A 101 8.11 9.97 1.65
CA GLY A 101 8.46 10.38 3.00
C GLY A 101 7.80 11.67 3.48
N ALA A 102 7.61 12.65 2.58
CA ALA A 102 6.93 13.91 2.88
C ALA A 102 5.45 13.70 3.27
N ALA A 103 4.78 12.70 2.70
CA ALA A 103 3.38 12.40 3.01
C ALA A 103 3.18 11.90 4.44
N ASN A 104 4.20 11.34 5.08
CA ASN A 104 4.12 10.87 6.46
C ASN A 104 3.75 12.00 7.42
N PHE A 105 4.46 13.11 7.34
CA PHE A 105 4.21 14.25 8.21
C PHE A 105 2.77 14.76 8.04
N MET A 106 2.31 14.89 6.80
CA MET A 106 0.95 15.36 6.52
C MET A 106 -0.12 14.38 7.03
N ALA A 107 0.05 13.08 6.81
CA ALA A 107 -0.93 12.09 7.21
C ALA A 107 -1.12 12.07 8.75
N VAL A 108 -0.04 12.12 9.52
CA VAL A 108 -0.09 12.15 10.98
C VAL A 108 -0.67 13.47 11.49
N VAL A 109 -0.24 14.59 10.94
CA VAL A 109 -0.68 15.93 11.35
C VAL A 109 -2.15 16.17 11.05
N ILE A 110 -2.68 15.69 9.92
CA ILE A 110 -4.10 15.85 9.57
C ILE A 110 -5.01 15.22 10.64
N ARG A 111 -4.64 14.10 11.23
CA ARG A 111 -5.45 13.45 12.28
C ARG A 111 -5.53 14.27 13.58
N SER A 112 -4.58 15.12 13.85
CA SER A 112 -4.60 16.02 15.01
C SER A 112 -5.40 17.31 14.78
N TRP A 113 -5.81 17.58 13.55
CA TRP A 113 -6.58 18.79 13.23
C TRP A 113 -8.03 18.72 13.71
N PRO A 114 -8.69 19.89 13.88
CA PRO A 114 -10.12 19.94 14.14
C PRO A 114 -10.91 19.21 13.06
N PHE A 115 -12.00 18.56 13.44
CA PHE A 115 -12.80 17.72 12.53
C PHE A 115 -13.24 18.44 11.25
N TRP A 116 -13.64 19.71 11.35
CA TRP A 116 -14.07 20.50 10.20
C TRP A 116 -12.98 20.69 9.14
N LEU A 117 -11.71 20.83 9.59
CA LEU A 117 -10.58 20.96 8.69
C LEU A 117 -10.22 19.61 8.05
N GLN A 118 -10.27 18.53 8.84
CA GLN A 118 -10.13 17.17 8.31
C GLN A 118 -11.19 16.85 7.26
N ALA A 119 -12.44 17.26 7.50
CA ALA A 119 -13.56 17.05 6.57
C ALA A 119 -13.30 17.78 5.25
N ARG A 120 -12.78 19.01 5.30
CA ARG A 120 -12.43 19.79 4.10
C ARG A 120 -11.39 19.08 3.25
N VAL A 121 -10.32 18.56 3.86
CA VAL A 121 -9.30 17.79 3.13
C VAL A 121 -9.88 16.54 2.51
N ARG A 122 -10.73 15.79 3.23
CA ARG A 122 -11.38 14.59 2.67
C ARG A 122 -12.29 14.91 1.48
N ASN A 123 -13.02 16.02 1.56
CA ASN A 123 -13.88 16.46 0.47
C ASN A 123 -13.07 16.88 -0.78
N ASP A 124 -11.90 17.50 -0.59
CA ASP A 124 -11.04 17.84 -1.72
C ASP A 124 -10.40 16.60 -2.37
N LEU A 125 -10.19 15.53 -1.62
CA LEU A 125 -9.72 14.24 -2.16
C LEU A 125 -10.75 13.58 -3.09
N GLU A 126 -12.06 13.93 -2.99
CA GLU A 126 -13.07 13.45 -3.94
C GLU A 126 -12.73 13.81 -5.37
N LYS A 127 -12.19 15.02 -5.61
CA LYS A 127 -11.81 15.48 -6.95
C LYS A 127 -10.77 14.56 -7.59
N THR A 128 -9.83 14.10 -6.79
CA THR A 128 -8.76 13.18 -7.22
C THR A 128 -9.30 11.78 -7.52
N MET A 129 -10.42 11.39 -6.86
CA MET A 129 -11.03 10.07 -7.06
C MET A 129 -12.05 10.03 -8.20
N ARG A 130 -12.43 11.16 -8.80
CA ARG A 130 -13.43 11.21 -9.88
C ARG A 130 -13.03 10.46 -11.15
N THR A 131 -11.75 10.40 -11.43
CA THR A 131 -11.20 9.71 -12.60
C THR A 131 -11.02 8.21 -12.36
N TRP A 132 -11.14 7.77 -11.12
CA TRP A 132 -10.98 6.37 -10.76
C TRP A 132 -12.24 5.57 -11.09
N HIS A 133 -12.11 4.58 -11.96
CA HIS A 133 -13.23 3.77 -12.45
C HIS A 133 -13.62 2.61 -11.52
N GLY A 134 -13.08 2.56 -10.31
CA GLY A 134 -13.33 1.48 -9.35
C GLY A 134 -12.30 0.35 -9.43
N ARG A 135 -12.45 -0.64 -8.55
CA ARG A 135 -11.59 -1.83 -8.57
C ARG A 135 -12.04 -2.75 -9.69
N GLU A 136 -11.15 -3.04 -10.61
CA GLU A 136 -11.35 -4.20 -11.45
C GLU A 136 -11.17 -5.44 -10.58
N VAL A 137 -12.26 -6.17 -10.36
CA VAL A 137 -12.20 -7.46 -9.67
C VAL A 137 -11.57 -8.44 -10.63
N VAL A 138 -10.27 -8.67 -10.47
CA VAL A 138 -9.57 -9.70 -11.23
C VAL A 138 -10.08 -11.05 -10.73
N ASP A 139 -10.89 -11.71 -11.54
CA ASP A 139 -11.32 -13.07 -11.30
C ASP A 139 -10.07 -13.97 -11.19
N PRO A 140 -9.85 -14.61 -10.03
CA PRO A 140 -8.66 -15.44 -9.86
C PRO A 140 -8.52 -16.53 -10.90
N GLU A 141 -9.61 -17.12 -11.36
CA GLU A 141 -9.62 -18.18 -12.39
C GLU A 141 -9.10 -17.67 -13.73
N LYS A 142 -9.56 -16.48 -14.15
CA LYS A 142 -9.06 -15.84 -15.39
C LYS A 142 -7.58 -15.49 -15.32
N ARG A 143 -7.09 -15.15 -14.15
CA ARG A 143 -5.66 -14.84 -13.95
C ARG A 143 -4.80 -16.10 -14.08
N TYR A 144 -5.25 -17.23 -13.55
CA TYR A 144 -4.56 -18.53 -13.72
C TYR A 144 -4.53 -18.95 -15.19
N GLU A 145 -5.62 -18.78 -15.92
CA GLU A 145 -5.67 -19.08 -17.36
C GLU A 145 -4.72 -18.21 -18.18
N GLN A 146 -4.56 -16.93 -17.84
CA GLN A 146 -3.62 -16.04 -18.53
C GLN A 146 -2.17 -16.40 -18.26
N VAL A 147 -1.82 -16.74 -17.02
CA VAL A 147 -0.46 -17.16 -16.64
C VAL A 147 -0.10 -18.48 -17.32
N THR A 148 -0.98 -19.47 -17.31
CA THR A 148 -0.74 -20.76 -17.97
C THR A 148 -0.64 -20.66 -19.49
N LYS A 149 -1.36 -19.74 -20.13
CA LYS A 149 -1.22 -19.48 -21.56
C LYS A 149 0.11 -18.81 -21.91
N SER A 150 0.55 -17.83 -21.11
CA SER A 150 1.83 -17.16 -21.33
C SER A 150 3.04 -18.10 -21.13
N ASP A 151 2.94 -19.03 -20.20
CA ASP A 151 3.99 -20.01 -19.94
C ASP A 151 4.01 -21.11 -21.01
N GLY A 152 2.86 -21.44 -21.62
CA GLY A 152 2.75 -22.37 -22.73
C GLY A 152 3.31 -21.82 -24.06
N GLU A 153 3.11 -20.53 -24.34
CA GLU A 153 3.63 -19.89 -25.56
C GLU A 153 5.15 -19.68 -25.53
N ASN A 154 5.73 -19.52 -24.33
CA ASN A 154 7.19 -19.38 -24.17
C ASN A 154 7.93 -20.73 -24.11
N GLY A 155 7.22 -21.85 -23.98
CA GLY A 155 7.79 -23.20 -23.93
C GLY A 155 8.03 -23.87 -25.31
N ASP A 156 7.40 -23.38 -26.34
CA ASP A 156 7.43 -24.05 -27.68
C ASP A 156 8.40 -23.42 -28.71
N SER A 157 9.23 -22.48 -28.30
CA SER A 157 10.18 -21.81 -29.21
C SER A 157 11.65 -22.28 -29.08
N GLY A 158 11.90 -23.49 -28.64
CA GLY A 158 13.27 -23.94 -28.35
C GLY A 158 13.58 -25.40 -28.58
N VAL A 159 13.09 -26.05 -29.68
CA VAL A 159 13.75 -27.25 -30.21
C VAL A 159 13.50 -27.28 -31.73
N SER A 160 14.37 -26.66 -32.48
CA SER A 160 14.56 -27.03 -33.92
C SER A 160 15.95 -27.63 -34.03
N ASP A 161 15.93 -28.90 -34.35
CA ASP A 161 17.08 -29.73 -34.66
C ASP A 161 18.04 -29.07 -35.63
N GLN A 162 19.30 -29.10 -35.32
CA GLN A 162 20.39 -29.39 -36.27
C GLN A 162 21.46 -30.24 -35.58
#